data_2c9f372983a68d84c6917161f8c885ab
#
_entry.id   2c9f372983a68d84c6917161f8c885ab
#
_cell.length_a   1.000
_cell.length_b   1.000
_cell.length_c   1.000
_cell.angle_alpha   90.00
_cell.angle_beta   90.00
_cell.angle_gamma   90.00
#
_symmetry.space_group_name_H-M   'P 1'
#
loop_
_entity.id
_entity.type
_entity.pdbx_description
1 polymer ?
#
loop_
_entity_poly.entity_id
_entity_poly.type
_entity_poly.pdbx_seq_one_letter_code
_entity_poly.pdbx_strand_id
1 'polypeptide(L)'
;MATQSQTQEGSTVSKTSSRKELGDFQTPRELAVECTQVLATIQRGTRRVLEPTCGQGSFMLAAASIFEPSIEMVGVEIQPAHADVARHHLNCSATKDVTWRVEVGDMFRHDLGKLQWEMDGPLLVLGNPPWVTLSDLGAMDSVQIPDRTNLRSVRGIDALTGESNFDVAEYIWMRLLTELRREEPTIALLCKTSVARRVLTLAAHLDLHVAESFLWRIDAKKSFGVAVDACLFAVRLDGASHNYQCHVFDSLDASCPTSTMGLVEGALVADVNAHAASRQFDGSSPVEWRQGVKHDLAAAMELRSDEGGKLHNALGEAVEVEDDWVYPLLKGSDINKGRPPERYVIVTQRSLADETRSLRYTAPKLWGYLQTHAEQFAARKSSIYQNRAAFSMFGIGPYTFAPWKVAVSGLHKTPRFQLVGPSEGTPVLFDDTSYFLPCETAPEAAILLSVMTSEATTLLLKSLLFADTKRPVTKKLLQRVDLAAILRHNRAGIEKDARAALDKVGQHLNAAAIAHAVDQLLQQWGEAHDAPSLFNVIDLATHEPASVH
;
A
#
# COMPACT_ATOMS: atom_id res chain seq x y z
N MET A 1 -62.64 12.34 5.92
CA MET A 1 -62.16 11.27 5.01
C MET A 1 -60.68 11.50 4.79
N ALA A 2 -59.87 10.75 5.51
CA ALA A 2 -58.44 10.73 5.41
C ALA A 2 -58.04 9.52 4.56
N THR A 3 -57.21 9.68 3.58
CA THR A 3 -56.54 8.57 2.92
C THR A 3 -55.04 8.86 2.80
N GLN A 4 -54.34 8.07 3.53
CA GLN A 4 -52.96 7.66 3.58
C GLN A 4 -52.19 7.69 2.24
N SER A 5 -50.98 8.24 2.27
CA SER A 5 -49.88 7.85 1.40
C SER A 5 -48.65 7.58 2.27
N GLN A 6 -48.53 6.33 2.69
CA GLN A 6 -47.27 5.78 3.23
C GLN A 6 -46.64 4.85 2.21
N THR A 7 -45.31 4.77 2.29
CA THR A 7 -44.43 3.72 1.75
C THR A 7 -43.90 3.88 0.33
N GLN A 8 -42.71 4.46 0.24
CA GLN A 8 -41.67 4.06 -0.74
C GLN A 8 -40.20 4.35 -0.34
N GLU A 9 -39.87 4.47 0.96
CA GLU A 9 -38.47 4.68 1.39
C GLU A 9 -37.72 3.42 1.90
N GLY A 10 -38.40 2.28 2.04
CA GLY A 10 -37.79 1.07 2.64
C GLY A 10 -37.01 0.17 1.69
N SER A 11 -37.03 0.42 0.37
CA SER A 11 -36.46 -0.52 -0.62
C SER A 11 -35.06 -0.17 -1.14
N THR A 12 -34.61 1.05 -0.97
CA THR A 12 -33.32 1.51 -1.48
C THR A 12 -32.14 1.22 -0.55
N VAL A 13 -32.35 1.21 0.76
CA VAL A 13 -31.28 0.98 1.75
C VAL A 13 -30.87 -0.51 1.80
N SER A 14 -31.82 -1.44 1.64
CA SER A 14 -31.51 -2.88 1.63
C SER A 14 -30.79 -3.34 0.36
N LYS A 15 -31.07 -2.73 -0.79
CA LYS A 15 -30.41 -3.06 -2.07
C LYS A 15 -28.97 -2.53 -2.15
N THR A 16 -28.67 -1.43 -1.47
CA THR A 16 -27.30 -0.84 -1.45
C THR A 16 -26.39 -1.57 -0.46
N SER A 17 -26.92 -2.15 0.62
CA SER A 17 -26.11 -2.96 1.55
C SER A 17 -25.72 -4.30 0.93
N SER A 18 -26.66 -4.99 0.27
CA SER A 18 -26.38 -6.27 -0.39
C SER A 18 -25.41 -6.16 -1.57
N ARG A 19 -25.43 -5.06 -2.34
CA ARG A 19 -24.44 -4.79 -3.41
C ARG A 19 -23.02 -4.60 -2.89
N LYS A 20 -22.84 -3.95 -1.74
CA LYS A 20 -21.54 -3.83 -1.08
C LYS A 20 -21.03 -5.14 -0.50
N GLU A 21 -21.94 -5.96 0.05
CA GLU A 21 -21.62 -7.27 0.65
C GLU A 21 -21.03 -8.26 -0.35
N LEU A 22 -21.57 -8.28 -1.55
CA LEU A 22 -21.14 -9.23 -2.59
C LEU A 22 -20.00 -8.71 -3.46
N GLY A 23 -19.56 -7.46 -3.29
CA GLY A 23 -18.65 -6.80 -4.21
C GLY A 23 -19.21 -6.75 -5.64
N ASP A 24 -20.55 -6.73 -5.77
CA ASP A 24 -21.28 -6.82 -7.02
C ASP A 24 -21.14 -5.51 -7.82
N PHE A 25 -20.00 -5.38 -8.46
CA PHE A 25 -19.70 -4.34 -9.44
C PHE A 25 -19.80 -4.93 -10.83
N GLN A 26 -20.97 -4.84 -11.45
CA GLN A 26 -21.13 -5.27 -12.84
C GLN A 26 -20.23 -4.45 -13.75
N THR A 27 -19.47 -5.13 -14.59
CA THR A 27 -18.51 -4.45 -15.48
C THR A 27 -19.24 -3.74 -16.60
N PRO A 28 -19.02 -2.43 -16.81
CA PRO A 28 -19.56 -1.73 -17.98
C PRO A 28 -19.13 -2.40 -19.27
N ARG A 29 -20.06 -2.49 -20.23
CA ARG A 29 -19.82 -3.19 -21.51
C ARG A 29 -18.64 -2.60 -22.28
N GLU A 30 -18.52 -1.28 -22.29
CA GLU A 30 -17.43 -0.55 -22.95
C GLU A 30 -16.07 -0.97 -22.37
N LEU A 31 -15.93 -1.03 -21.06
CA LEU A 31 -14.70 -1.46 -20.39
C LEU A 31 -14.39 -2.93 -20.69
N ALA A 32 -15.41 -3.82 -20.71
CA ALA A 32 -15.21 -5.23 -21.05
C ALA A 32 -14.68 -5.37 -22.49
N VAL A 33 -15.20 -4.58 -23.43
CA VAL A 33 -14.74 -4.55 -24.83
C VAL A 33 -13.29 -4.04 -24.90
N GLU A 34 -12.97 -2.89 -24.28
CA GLU A 34 -11.61 -2.34 -24.27
C GLU A 34 -10.59 -3.33 -23.69
N CYS A 35 -10.91 -3.97 -22.56
CA CYS A 35 -10.07 -5.01 -21.96
C CYS A 35 -9.87 -6.19 -22.92
N THR A 36 -10.94 -6.69 -23.52
CA THR A 36 -10.87 -7.86 -24.41
C THR A 36 -10.10 -7.56 -25.70
N GLN A 37 -10.22 -6.34 -26.24
CA GLN A 37 -9.42 -5.87 -27.39
C GLN A 37 -7.92 -5.89 -27.09
N VAL A 38 -7.52 -5.37 -25.93
CA VAL A 38 -6.12 -5.42 -25.49
C VAL A 38 -5.64 -6.86 -25.35
N LEU A 39 -6.44 -7.75 -24.76
CA LEU A 39 -6.09 -9.16 -24.60
C LEU A 39 -5.94 -9.88 -25.94
N ALA A 40 -6.73 -9.52 -26.95
CA ALA A 40 -6.58 -10.07 -28.31
C ALA A 40 -5.23 -9.72 -28.97
N THR A 41 -4.55 -8.68 -28.52
CA THR A 41 -3.20 -8.32 -29.01
C THR A 41 -2.11 -9.21 -28.45
N ILE A 42 -2.26 -9.70 -27.22
CA ILE A 42 -1.27 -10.52 -26.51
C ILE A 42 -1.55 -12.03 -26.62
N GLN A 43 -2.80 -12.42 -26.83
CA GLN A 43 -3.19 -13.81 -27.04
C GLN A 43 -3.88 -14.00 -28.37
N ARG A 44 -3.14 -14.54 -29.32
CA ARG A 44 -3.69 -14.88 -30.65
C ARG A 44 -4.28 -16.28 -30.64
N GLY A 45 -5.33 -16.49 -31.43
CA GLY A 45 -5.92 -17.80 -31.66
C GLY A 45 -6.67 -18.36 -30.46
N THR A 46 -7.22 -17.50 -29.59
CA THR A 46 -8.09 -17.90 -28.48
C THR A 46 -9.22 -18.79 -28.98
N ARG A 47 -9.39 -19.96 -28.39
CA ARG A 47 -10.42 -20.95 -28.73
C ARG A 47 -11.34 -21.22 -27.56
N ARG A 48 -10.84 -21.12 -26.33
CA ARG A 48 -11.58 -21.37 -25.08
C ARG A 48 -11.52 -20.14 -24.20
N VAL A 49 -12.67 -19.76 -23.64
CA VAL A 49 -12.80 -18.60 -22.76
C VAL A 49 -13.49 -19.01 -21.48
N LEU A 50 -12.87 -18.72 -20.33
CA LEU A 50 -13.46 -18.90 -18.99
C LEU A 50 -13.67 -17.54 -18.32
N GLU A 51 -14.89 -17.27 -17.91
CA GLU A 51 -15.21 -16.15 -17.01
C GLU A 51 -15.62 -16.70 -15.64
N PRO A 52 -14.71 -16.68 -14.60
CA PRO A 52 -14.91 -17.39 -13.34
C PRO A 52 -15.94 -16.73 -12.41
N THR A 53 -16.33 -15.49 -12.69
CA THR A 53 -17.35 -14.72 -11.96
C THR A 53 -18.10 -13.84 -12.95
N CYS A 54 -18.94 -14.48 -13.79
CA CYS A 54 -19.40 -13.83 -15.02
C CYS A 54 -20.48 -12.76 -14.83
N GLY A 55 -21.11 -12.67 -13.65
CA GLY A 55 -22.15 -11.69 -13.42
C GLY A 55 -23.24 -11.75 -14.50
N GLN A 56 -23.47 -10.63 -15.17
CA GLN A 56 -24.43 -10.51 -16.29
C GLN A 56 -23.80 -10.77 -17.65
N GLY A 57 -22.55 -11.30 -17.71
CA GLY A 57 -21.90 -11.78 -18.93
C GLY A 57 -21.21 -10.70 -19.80
N SER A 58 -20.83 -9.55 -19.23
CA SER A 58 -20.22 -8.47 -20.02
C SER A 58 -18.94 -8.89 -20.76
N PHE A 59 -18.05 -9.64 -20.11
CA PHE A 59 -16.83 -10.13 -20.74
C PHE A 59 -17.08 -11.28 -21.73
N MET A 60 -18.02 -12.18 -21.43
CA MET A 60 -18.42 -13.21 -22.40
C MET A 60 -18.97 -12.59 -23.70
N LEU A 61 -19.80 -11.55 -23.60
CA LEU A 61 -20.30 -10.81 -24.76
C LEU A 61 -19.19 -10.10 -25.53
N ALA A 62 -18.23 -9.50 -24.82
CA ALA A 62 -17.07 -8.88 -25.45
C ALA A 62 -16.21 -9.93 -26.16
N ALA A 63 -15.94 -11.07 -25.53
CA ALA A 63 -15.18 -12.17 -26.11
C ALA A 63 -15.87 -12.73 -27.38
N ALA A 64 -17.19 -12.95 -27.31
CA ALA A 64 -17.97 -13.40 -28.47
C ALA A 64 -17.86 -12.46 -29.67
N SER A 65 -17.71 -11.15 -29.47
CA SER A 65 -17.62 -10.16 -30.54
C SER A 65 -16.20 -9.95 -31.08
N ILE A 66 -15.15 -10.37 -30.36
CA ILE A 66 -13.75 -10.04 -30.68
C ILE A 66 -12.98 -11.27 -31.15
N PHE A 67 -13.23 -12.46 -30.58
CA PHE A 67 -12.46 -13.68 -30.89
C PHE A 67 -13.16 -14.57 -31.94
N GLU A 68 -13.81 -14.02 -32.95
CA GLU A 68 -14.41 -14.79 -34.04
C GLU A 68 -13.36 -15.36 -35.01
N PRO A 69 -13.67 -16.43 -35.76
CA PRO A 69 -14.83 -17.32 -35.64
C PRO A 69 -14.53 -18.56 -34.81
N SER A 70 -15.52 -19.06 -34.05
CA SER A 70 -15.45 -20.37 -33.40
C SER A 70 -14.68 -20.40 -32.10
N ILE A 71 -15.34 -19.94 -31.02
CA ILE A 71 -14.87 -20.06 -29.62
C ILE A 71 -15.88 -20.78 -28.76
N GLU A 72 -15.39 -21.47 -27.74
CA GLU A 72 -16.19 -22.03 -26.67
C GLU A 72 -16.01 -21.23 -25.39
N MET A 73 -17.13 -20.83 -24.75
CA MET A 73 -17.11 -20.01 -23.55
C MET A 73 -17.81 -20.69 -22.37
N VAL A 74 -17.20 -20.59 -21.20
CA VAL A 74 -17.76 -21.05 -19.93
C VAL A 74 -17.81 -19.87 -18.96
N GLY A 75 -18.98 -19.57 -18.42
CA GLY A 75 -19.19 -18.61 -17.36
C GLY A 75 -19.60 -19.31 -16.05
N VAL A 76 -19.05 -18.92 -14.92
CA VAL A 76 -19.48 -19.36 -13.60
C VAL A 76 -20.04 -18.16 -12.84
N GLU A 77 -21.24 -18.27 -12.28
CA GLU A 77 -21.88 -17.21 -11.51
C GLU A 77 -22.62 -17.79 -10.30
N ILE A 78 -22.38 -17.19 -9.12
CA ILE A 78 -23.00 -17.67 -7.88
C ILE A 78 -24.47 -17.27 -7.75
N GLN A 79 -24.87 -16.13 -8.33
CA GLN A 79 -26.24 -15.61 -8.27
C GLN A 79 -27.07 -16.09 -9.47
N PRO A 80 -28.09 -16.97 -9.24
CA PRO A 80 -28.92 -17.48 -10.34
C PRO A 80 -29.54 -16.38 -11.21
N ALA A 81 -29.97 -15.27 -10.60
CA ALA A 81 -30.57 -14.15 -11.31
C ALA A 81 -29.60 -13.48 -12.30
N HIS A 82 -28.32 -13.33 -11.94
CA HIS A 82 -27.31 -12.80 -12.85
C HIS A 82 -26.97 -13.81 -13.95
N ALA A 83 -26.86 -15.09 -13.60
CA ALA A 83 -26.63 -16.15 -14.60
C ALA A 83 -27.76 -16.19 -15.64
N ASP A 84 -29.03 -16.00 -15.25
CA ASP A 84 -30.15 -15.94 -16.18
C ASP A 84 -30.10 -14.72 -17.09
N VAL A 85 -29.68 -13.56 -16.58
CA VAL A 85 -29.44 -12.35 -17.38
C VAL A 85 -28.31 -12.59 -18.39
N ALA A 86 -27.19 -13.20 -17.95
CA ALA A 86 -26.07 -13.54 -18.83
C ALA A 86 -26.51 -14.48 -19.97
N ARG A 87 -27.26 -15.55 -19.65
CA ARG A 87 -27.82 -16.47 -20.65
C ARG A 87 -28.73 -15.75 -21.64
N HIS A 88 -29.59 -14.85 -21.15
CA HIS A 88 -30.47 -14.06 -22.03
C HIS A 88 -29.65 -13.16 -22.97
N HIS A 89 -28.67 -12.45 -22.49
CA HIS A 89 -27.81 -11.58 -23.29
C HIS A 89 -27.04 -12.36 -24.36
N LEU A 90 -26.46 -13.50 -23.99
CA LEU A 90 -25.73 -14.37 -24.93
C LEU A 90 -26.64 -14.96 -26.00
N ASN A 91 -27.84 -15.41 -25.63
CA ASN A 91 -28.84 -15.87 -26.61
C ASN A 91 -29.23 -14.80 -27.63
N CYS A 92 -29.28 -13.53 -27.22
CA CYS A 92 -29.67 -12.44 -28.13
C CYS A 92 -28.51 -11.95 -29.01
N SER A 93 -27.25 -12.19 -28.63
CA SER A 93 -26.07 -11.52 -29.21
C SER A 93 -25.04 -12.48 -29.80
N ALA A 94 -25.03 -13.76 -29.40
CA ALA A 94 -24.04 -14.72 -29.88
C ALA A 94 -24.32 -15.14 -31.33
N THR A 95 -23.27 -15.22 -32.12
CA THR A 95 -23.33 -15.75 -33.49
C THR A 95 -23.43 -17.28 -33.47
N LYS A 96 -23.76 -17.90 -34.60
CA LYS A 96 -23.92 -19.36 -34.69
C LYS A 96 -22.62 -20.15 -34.46
N ASP A 97 -21.47 -19.49 -34.54
CA ASP A 97 -20.14 -20.10 -34.40
C ASP A 97 -19.56 -19.99 -33.01
N VAL A 98 -20.33 -19.46 -32.01
CA VAL A 98 -19.95 -19.32 -30.64
C VAL A 98 -20.74 -20.29 -29.77
N THR A 99 -20.05 -21.26 -29.17
CA THR A 99 -20.64 -22.16 -28.18
C THR A 99 -20.43 -21.57 -26.79
N TRP A 100 -21.48 -21.58 -25.95
CA TRP A 100 -21.35 -21.06 -24.59
C TRP A 100 -22.23 -21.80 -23.59
N ARG A 101 -21.78 -21.81 -22.34
CA ARG A 101 -22.61 -22.21 -21.19
C ARG A 101 -22.33 -21.33 -19.98
N VAL A 102 -23.36 -21.09 -19.18
CA VAL A 102 -23.28 -20.38 -17.90
C VAL A 102 -23.74 -21.33 -16.79
N GLU A 103 -22.84 -21.65 -15.90
CA GLU A 103 -23.07 -22.54 -14.77
C GLU A 103 -23.36 -21.71 -13.51
N VAL A 104 -24.41 -22.09 -12.77
CA VAL A 104 -24.68 -21.50 -11.43
C VAL A 104 -23.81 -22.25 -10.43
N GLY A 105 -22.85 -21.57 -9.85
CA GLY A 105 -21.88 -22.18 -8.95
C GLY A 105 -21.05 -21.19 -8.16
N ASP A 106 -20.52 -21.66 -7.05
CA ASP A 106 -19.60 -20.91 -6.21
C ASP A 106 -18.16 -21.14 -6.71
N MET A 107 -17.51 -20.09 -7.23
CA MET A 107 -16.14 -20.16 -7.72
C MET A 107 -15.15 -20.68 -6.66
N PHE A 108 -15.43 -20.53 -5.38
CA PHE A 108 -14.58 -21.06 -4.31
C PHE A 108 -14.64 -22.60 -4.18
N ARG A 109 -15.71 -23.21 -4.65
CA ARG A 109 -15.96 -24.67 -4.58
C ARG A 109 -15.96 -25.35 -5.93
N HIS A 110 -15.99 -24.56 -7.01
CA HIS A 110 -16.00 -25.09 -8.37
C HIS A 110 -14.68 -25.78 -8.69
N ASP A 111 -14.73 -27.00 -9.21
CA ASP A 111 -13.52 -27.79 -9.58
C ASP A 111 -13.09 -27.39 -11.01
N LEU A 112 -12.14 -26.45 -11.08
CA LEU A 112 -11.64 -25.94 -12.36
C LEU A 112 -10.92 -26.98 -13.20
N GLY A 113 -10.33 -28.00 -12.54
CA GLY A 113 -9.64 -29.09 -13.22
C GLY A 113 -10.59 -30.08 -13.90
N LYS A 114 -11.91 -30.00 -13.64
CA LYS A 114 -12.95 -30.84 -14.25
C LYS A 114 -13.79 -30.11 -15.30
N LEU A 115 -13.43 -28.87 -15.63
CA LEU A 115 -14.09 -28.16 -16.73
C LEU A 115 -13.91 -28.96 -18.01
N GLN A 116 -15.05 -29.35 -18.62
CA GLN A 116 -15.03 -30.06 -19.90
C GLN A 116 -15.14 -29.04 -21.03
N TRP A 117 -14.29 -29.22 -22.02
CA TRP A 117 -14.26 -28.41 -23.24
C TRP A 117 -14.56 -29.31 -24.42
N GLU A 118 -15.39 -28.83 -25.36
CA GLU A 118 -15.63 -29.49 -26.64
C GLU A 118 -14.58 -29.10 -27.67
N MET A 119 -13.93 -27.97 -27.46
CA MET A 119 -12.90 -27.41 -28.35
C MET A 119 -11.51 -27.47 -27.70
N ASP A 120 -10.52 -27.82 -28.51
CA ASP A 120 -9.11 -27.70 -28.17
C ASP A 120 -8.55 -26.33 -28.56
N GLY A 121 -7.44 -25.93 -27.93
CA GLY A 121 -6.70 -24.73 -28.25
C GLY A 121 -6.47 -23.78 -27.11
N PRO A 122 -5.90 -22.59 -27.34
CA PRO A 122 -5.51 -21.67 -26.27
C PRO A 122 -6.67 -21.22 -25.40
N LEU A 123 -6.46 -21.29 -24.08
CA LEU A 123 -7.43 -20.88 -23.06
C LEU A 123 -7.13 -19.45 -22.59
N LEU A 124 -8.14 -18.58 -22.68
CA LEU A 124 -8.17 -17.27 -22.07
C LEU A 124 -9.11 -17.28 -20.87
N VAL A 125 -8.63 -16.92 -19.70
CA VAL A 125 -9.45 -16.63 -18.53
C VAL A 125 -9.55 -15.13 -18.37
N LEU A 126 -10.75 -14.57 -18.35
CA LEU A 126 -10.94 -13.12 -18.18
C LEU A 126 -12.15 -12.85 -17.28
N GLY A 127 -12.18 -11.69 -16.61
CA GLY A 127 -13.30 -11.33 -15.73
C GLY A 127 -12.99 -10.23 -14.74
N ASN A 128 -13.98 -9.96 -13.89
CA ASN A 128 -13.91 -9.00 -12.81
C ASN A 128 -14.34 -9.68 -11.49
N PRO A 129 -13.42 -10.31 -10.75
CA PRO A 129 -13.74 -10.91 -9.46
C PRO A 129 -14.09 -9.84 -8.41
N PRO A 130 -14.81 -10.21 -7.32
CA PRO A 130 -15.14 -9.29 -6.24
C PRO A 130 -13.91 -8.62 -5.59
N TRP A 131 -13.94 -7.29 -5.36
CA TRP A 131 -12.85 -6.51 -4.76
C TRP A 131 -13.05 -6.28 -3.25
N VAL A 132 -13.43 -7.30 -2.53
CA VAL A 132 -13.68 -7.29 -1.09
C VAL A 132 -12.62 -8.08 -0.34
N THR A 133 -12.39 -7.75 0.93
CA THR A 133 -11.48 -8.51 1.78
C THR A 133 -12.24 -9.57 2.57
N LEU A 134 -11.55 -10.65 2.99
CA LEU A 134 -12.16 -11.69 3.83
C LEU A 134 -12.67 -11.15 5.17
N SER A 135 -12.01 -10.10 5.72
CA SER A 135 -12.47 -9.45 6.93
C SER A 135 -13.78 -8.68 6.72
N ASP A 136 -13.97 -8.06 5.55
CA ASP A 136 -15.22 -7.39 5.20
C ASP A 136 -16.36 -8.40 5.09
N LEU A 137 -16.12 -9.56 4.47
CA LEU A 137 -17.09 -10.65 4.40
C LEU A 137 -17.40 -11.26 5.78
N GLY A 138 -16.36 -11.43 6.62
CA GLY A 138 -16.53 -11.96 7.99
C GLY A 138 -17.32 -11.04 8.93
N ALA A 139 -17.18 -9.72 8.75
CA ALA A 139 -17.91 -8.71 9.53
C ALA A 139 -19.41 -8.63 9.16
N MET A 140 -19.80 -9.19 7.99
CA MET A 140 -21.15 -9.15 7.44
C MET A 140 -21.92 -10.48 7.62
N ASP A 141 -21.39 -11.45 8.40
CA ASP A 141 -21.95 -12.81 8.54
C ASP A 141 -22.26 -13.49 7.18
N SER A 142 -21.46 -13.20 6.17
CA SER A 142 -21.65 -13.72 4.82
C SER A 142 -21.42 -15.23 4.77
N VAL A 143 -22.36 -15.97 4.18
CA VAL A 143 -22.27 -17.44 3.94
C VAL A 143 -21.18 -17.78 2.91
N GLN A 144 -20.58 -16.76 2.28
CA GLN A 144 -19.62 -16.86 1.16
C GLN A 144 -18.14 -16.76 1.58
N ILE A 145 -17.82 -17.06 2.83
CA ILE A 145 -16.43 -17.13 3.27
C ILE A 145 -15.82 -18.44 2.77
N PRO A 146 -14.69 -18.42 2.02
CA PRO A 146 -13.96 -19.64 1.66
C PRO A 146 -13.64 -20.43 2.92
N ASP A 147 -13.83 -21.75 2.90
CA ASP A 147 -13.45 -22.62 4.01
C ASP A 147 -11.97 -22.41 4.32
N ARG A 148 -11.65 -22.00 5.55
CA ARG A 148 -10.26 -21.78 6.03
C ARG A 148 -9.37 -23.01 5.85
N THR A 149 -9.96 -24.19 5.76
CA THR A 149 -9.27 -25.45 5.45
C THR A 149 -8.79 -25.54 4.01
N ASN A 150 -9.50 -24.97 3.04
CA ASN A 150 -9.07 -24.94 1.63
C ASN A 150 -7.94 -23.93 1.37
N LEU A 151 -7.90 -22.82 2.12
CA LEU A 151 -6.78 -21.87 2.11
C LEU A 151 -5.48 -22.52 2.65
N ARG A 152 -5.57 -23.44 3.63
CA ARG A 152 -4.42 -24.17 4.20
C ARG A 152 -3.88 -25.26 3.29
N SER A 153 -4.65 -25.75 2.32
CA SER A 153 -4.18 -26.79 1.38
C SER A 153 -3.16 -26.26 0.37
N VAL A 154 -3.12 -24.96 0.12
CA VAL A 154 -2.02 -24.29 -0.59
C VAL A 154 -0.94 -23.96 0.45
N ARG A 155 -0.13 -24.97 0.81
CA ARG A 155 0.97 -24.83 1.78
C ARG A 155 1.86 -23.65 1.42
N GLY A 156 1.97 -22.67 2.32
CA GLY A 156 2.87 -21.53 2.20
C GLY A 156 2.19 -20.17 2.05
N ILE A 157 0.89 -20.06 1.72
CA ILE A 157 0.21 -18.76 1.58
C ILE A 157 0.10 -18.05 2.93
N ASP A 158 -0.23 -18.76 4.01
CA ASP A 158 -0.34 -18.18 5.36
C ASP A 158 1.01 -17.66 5.90
N ALA A 159 2.12 -18.29 5.50
CA ALA A 159 3.46 -17.86 5.89
C ALA A 159 3.96 -16.65 5.09
N LEU A 160 3.48 -16.49 3.85
CA LEU A 160 3.91 -15.43 2.94
C LEU A 160 3.07 -14.15 3.10
N THR A 161 1.81 -14.27 3.47
CA THR A 161 0.91 -13.10 3.53
C THR A 161 0.90 -12.43 4.89
N GLY A 162 1.27 -13.13 5.99
CA GLY A 162 1.39 -12.57 7.37
C GLY A 162 0.25 -11.63 7.82
N GLU A 163 -0.69 -11.35 6.95
CA GLU A 163 -1.76 -10.39 7.08
C GLU A 163 -3.12 -11.09 7.14
N SER A 164 -3.85 -10.77 8.17
CA SER A 164 -5.24 -11.24 8.40
C SER A 164 -6.27 -10.72 7.37
N ASN A 165 -5.83 -9.95 6.35
CA ASN A 165 -6.73 -9.19 5.46
C ASN A 165 -6.51 -9.55 3.99
N PHE A 166 -6.83 -10.80 3.63
CA PHE A 166 -6.68 -11.34 2.29
C PHE A 166 -7.81 -10.84 1.35
N ASP A 167 -7.46 -10.45 0.11
CA ASP A 167 -8.42 -10.03 -0.91
C ASP A 167 -9.02 -11.25 -1.64
N VAL A 168 -10.32 -11.27 -1.81
CA VAL A 168 -11.04 -12.35 -2.52
C VAL A 168 -10.51 -12.56 -3.94
N ALA A 169 -10.21 -11.47 -4.64
CA ALA A 169 -9.64 -11.53 -5.98
C ALA A 169 -8.28 -12.23 -6.00
N GLU A 170 -7.46 -12.06 -4.95
CA GLU A 170 -6.17 -12.73 -4.83
C GLU A 170 -6.31 -14.24 -4.68
N TYR A 171 -7.31 -14.71 -3.92
CA TYR A 171 -7.61 -16.13 -3.80
C TYR A 171 -8.04 -16.75 -5.14
N ILE A 172 -8.93 -16.07 -5.88
CA ILE A 172 -9.36 -16.52 -7.21
C ILE A 172 -8.16 -16.59 -8.15
N TRP A 173 -7.28 -15.58 -8.16
CA TRP A 173 -6.05 -15.60 -8.93
C TRP A 173 -5.20 -16.85 -8.65
N MET A 174 -5.01 -17.16 -7.36
CA MET A 174 -4.20 -18.30 -6.95
C MET A 174 -4.78 -19.64 -7.40
N ARG A 175 -6.10 -19.80 -7.28
CA ARG A 175 -6.78 -20.99 -7.79
C ARG A 175 -6.60 -21.16 -9.29
N LEU A 176 -6.84 -20.10 -10.05
CA LEU A 176 -6.70 -20.13 -11.51
C LEU A 176 -5.27 -20.48 -11.92
N LEU A 177 -4.27 -19.84 -11.33
CA LEU A 177 -2.86 -20.10 -11.63
C LEU A 177 -2.42 -21.53 -11.28
N THR A 178 -2.92 -22.11 -10.17
CA THR A 178 -2.49 -23.43 -9.72
C THR A 178 -3.29 -24.57 -10.34
N GLU A 179 -4.61 -24.41 -10.47
CA GLU A 179 -5.49 -25.47 -10.98
C GLU A 179 -5.47 -25.60 -12.50
N LEU A 180 -5.31 -24.45 -13.22
CA LEU A 180 -5.27 -24.43 -14.69
C LEU A 180 -3.87 -24.43 -15.28
N ARG A 181 -2.80 -24.54 -14.49
CA ARG A 181 -1.41 -24.44 -14.97
C ARG A 181 -1.07 -25.41 -16.10
N ARG A 182 -1.73 -26.56 -16.19
CA ARG A 182 -1.51 -27.57 -17.24
C ARG A 182 -2.12 -27.17 -18.58
N GLU A 183 -3.07 -26.27 -18.58
CA GLU A 183 -3.74 -25.71 -19.77
C GLU A 183 -2.92 -24.56 -20.40
N GLU A 184 -1.83 -24.14 -19.74
CA GLU A 184 -0.98 -23.01 -20.14
C GLU A 184 -1.78 -21.75 -20.50
N PRO A 185 -2.73 -21.32 -19.64
CA PRO A 185 -3.67 -20.26 -19.96
C PRO A 185 -3.03 -18.89 -19.99
N THR A 186 -3.67 -17.96 -20.69
CA THR A 186 -3.59 -16.54 -20.35
C THR A 186 -4.71 -16.20 -19.38
N ILE A 187 -4.37 -15.75 -18.17
CA ILE A 187 -5.33 -15.32 -17.15
C ILE A 187 -5.26 -13.81 -17.04
N ALA A 188 -6.40 -13.13 -17.21
CA ALA A 188 -6.49 -11.67 -17.22
C ALA A 188 -7.71 -11.20 -16.43
N LEU A 189 -7.51 -10.63 -15.25
CA LEU A 189 -8.61 -10.19 -14.38
C LEU A 189 -8.47 -8.70 -14.03
N LEU A 190 -9.61 -8.04 -13.92
CA LEU A 190 -9.68 -6.73 -13.27
C LEU A 190 -9.45 -6.90 -11.77
N CYS A 191 -8.52 -6.16 -11.20
CA CYS A 191 -8.22 -6.21 -9.79
C CYS A 191 -7.57 -4.92 -9.28
N LYS A 192 -7.41 -4.80 -7.96
CA LYS A 192 -6.57 -3.75 -7.37
C LYS A 192 -5.10 -3.98 -7.77
N THR A 193 -4.37 -2.92 -8.05
CA THR A 193 -2.93 -3.01 -8.39
C THR A 193 -2.11 -3.68 -7.28
N SER A 194 -2.54 -3.55 -6.02
CA SER A 194 -1.92 -4.27 -4.90
C SER A 194 -2.09 -5.79 -5.00
N VAL A 195 -3.21 -6.27 -5.53
CA VAL A 195 -3.47 -7.70 -5.78
C VAL A 195 -2.51 -8.20 -6.87
N ALA A 196 -2.40 -7.48 -8.00
CA ALA A 196 -1.49 -7.84 -9.08
C ALA A 196 -0.04 -8.03 -8.58
N ARG A 197 0.45 -7.13 -7.74
CA ARG A 197 1.79 -7.23 -7.12
C ARG A 197 1.95 -8.48 -6.26
N ARG A 198 0.97 -8.76 -5.40
CA ARG A 198 1.01 -9.96 -4.54
C ARG A 198 0.95 -11.24 -5.36
N VAL A 199 0.09 -11.29 -6.37
CA VAL A 199 -0.03 -12.43 -7.29
C VAL A 199 1.29 -12.69 -8.01
N LEU A 200 1.96 -11.66 -8.54
CA LEU A 200 3.26 -11.81 -9.19
C LEU A 200 4.35 -12.34 -8.23
N THR A 201 4.40 -11.77 -7.01
CA THR A 201 5.32 -12.23 -5.96
C THR A 201 5.06 -13.69 -5.59
N LEU A 202 3.80 -14.07 -5.44
CA LEU A 202 3.39 -15.41 -5.05
C LEU A 202 3.63 -16.42 -6.18
N ALA A 203 3.40 -16.03 -7.45
CA ALA A 203 3.74 -16.85 -8.60
C ALA A 203 5.23 -17.24 -8.63
N ALA A 204 6.10 -16.28 -8.29
CA ALA A 204 7.54 -16.55 -8.16
C ALA A 204 7.87 -17.47 -6.99
N HIS A 205 7.25 -17.27 -5.81
CA HIS A 205 7.48 -18.14 -4.65
C HIS A 205 6.99 -19.59 -4.86
N LEU A 206 5.94 -19.76 -5.65
CA LEU A 206 5.41 -21.08 -6.00
C LEU A 206 6.07 -21.68 -7.24
N ASP A 207 7.07 -21.01 -7.79
CA ASP A 207 7.82 -21.41 -8.98
C ASP A 207 6.90 -21.74 -10.16
N LEU A 208 5.87 -20.91 -10.38
CA LEU A 208 4.96 -21.05 -11.50
C LEU A 208 5.64 -20.60 -12.80
N HIS A 209 5.42 -21.34 -13.87
CA HIS A 209 6.03 -21.06 -15.16
C HIS A 209 5.35 -19.90 -15.89
N VAL A 210 5.73 -18.69 -15.51
CA VAL A 210 5.22 -17.43 -16.11
C VAL A 210 6.07 -17.08 -17.33
N ALA A 211 5.44 -16.97 -18.49
CA ALA A 211 6.07 -16.51 -19.74
C ALA A 211 6.13 -14.99 -19.80
N GLU A 212 4.99 -14.34 -19.58
CA GLU A 212 4.83 -12.89 -19.65
C GLU A 212 3.75 -12.43 -18.69
N SER A 213 3.88 -11.19 -18.20
CA SER A 213 2.81 -10.54 -17.46
C SER A 213 2.68 -9.06 -17.84
N PHE A 214 1.44 -8.56 -17.75
CA PHE A 214 1.06 -7.24 -18.19
C PHE A 214 0.10 -6.61 -17.18
N LEU A 215 0.23 -5.31 -16.96
CA LEU A 215 -0.64 -4.53 -16.12
C LEU A 215 -1.05 -3.25 -16.84
N TRP A 216 -2.33 -3.09 -17.16
CA TRP A 216 -2.89 -1.84 -17.67
C TRP A 216 -3.70 -1.16 -16.58
N ARG A 217 -3.37 0.09 -16.26
CA ARG A 217 -4.11 0.88 -15.29
C ARG A 217 -5.49 1.23 -15.82
N ILE A 218 -6.49 1.23 -14.94
CA ILE A 218 -7.86 1.65 -15.26
C ILE A 218 -8.34 2.70 -14.27
N ASP A 219 -9.25 3.57 -14.72
CA ASP A 219 -9.93 4.53 -13.85
C ASP A 219 -11.14 3.87 -13.17
N ALA A 220 -10.90 3.29 -11.98
CA ALA A 220 -11.95 2.64 -11.21
C ALA A 220 -13.04 3.62 -10.73
N LYS A 221 -12.72 4.90 -10.58
CA LYS A 221 -13.70 5.91 -10.20
C LYS A 221 -14.68 6.18 -11.34
N LYS A 222 -14.18 6.28 -12.58
CA LYS A 222 -15.01 6.42 -13.77
C LYS A 222 -15.86 5.18 -14.02
N SER A 223 -15.27 3.98 -13.92
CA SER A 223 -15.93 2.73 -14.32
C SER A 223 -16.86 2.16 -13.23
N PHE A 224 -16.50 2.29 -11.95
CA PHE A 224 -17.19 1.63 -10.82
C PHE A 224 -17.59 2.59 -9.70
N GLY A 225 -17.26 3.88 -9.77
CA GLY A 225 -17.55 4.87 -8.73
C GLY A 225 -16.70 4.72 -7.46
N VAL A 226 -15.63 3.91 -7.48
CA VAL A 226 -14.78 3.63 -6.31
C VAL A 226 -13.38 4.24 -6.46
N ALA A 227 -12.89 4.86 -5.38
CA ALA A 227 -11.59 5.51 -5.36
C ALA A 227 -10.49 4.52 -4.94
N VAL A 228 -10.15 3.59 -5.84
CA VAL A 228 -9.05 2.63 -5.65
C VAL A 228 -8.19 2.60 -6.90
N ASP A 229 -6.91 2.33 -6.73
CA ASP A 229 -6.00 2.09 -7.85
C ASP A 229 -6.22 0.65 -8.36
N ALA A 230 -6.70 0.53 -9.60
CA ALA A 230 -7.10 -0.72 -10.22
C ALA A 230 -6.45 -0.91 -11.61
N CYS A 231 -6.46 -2.14 -12.08
CA CYS A 231 -5.85 -2.53 -13.34
C CYS A 231 -6.56 -3.73 -13.97
N LEU A 232 -6.37 -3.89 -15.27
CA LEU A 232 -6.40 -5.19 -15.92
C LEU A 232 -5.01 -5.82 -15.73
N PHE A 233 -4.93 -6.93 -15.03
CA PHE A 233 -3.67 -7.67 -14.84
C PHE A 233 -3.75 -8.97 -15.60
N ALA A 234 -2.74 -9.27 -16.42
CA ALA A 234 -2.68 -10.48 -17.21
C ALA A 234 -1.38 -11.24 -16.96
N VAL A 235 -1.47 -12.56 -16.86
CA VAL A 235 -0.36 -13.50 -16.72
C VAL A 235 -0.54 -14.62 -17.75
N ARG A 236 0.48 -14.88 -18.55
CA ARG A 236 0.53 -16.02 -19.46
C ARG A 236 1.46 -17.09 -18.93
N LEU A 237 0.97 -18.31 -18.85
CA LEU A 237 1.76 -19.49 -18.50
C LEU A 237 2.18 -20.23 -19.77
N ASP A 238 3.36 -20.88 -19.77
CA ASP A 238 3.87 -21.64 -20.93
C ASP A 238 4.56 -22.97 -20.55
N GLY A 239 4.44 -23.36 -19.29
CA GLY A 239 5.03 -24.61 -18.78
C GLY A 239 6.56 -24.64 -18.67
N ALA A 240 7.29 -23.57 -19.05
CA ALA A 240 8.74 -23.57 -19.14
C ALA A 240 9.43 -22.33 -18.56
N SER A 241 8.84 -21.14 -18.72
CA SER A 241 9.50 -19.87 -18.43
C SER A 241 9.34 -19.45 -16.96
N HIS A 242 10.31 -18.73 -16.43
CA HIS A 242 10.29 -18.14 -15.08
C HIS A 242 10.49 -16.62 -15.17
N ASN A 243 9.64 -15.94 -15.94
CA ASN A 243 9.72 -14.50 -16.11
C ASN A 243 8.74 -13.77 -15.18
N TYR A 244 9.24 -13.27 -14.06
CA TYR A 244 8.45 -12.52 -13.08
C TYR A 244 8.60 -11.01 -13.24
N GLN A 245 8.77 -10.56 -14.49
CA GLN A 245 8.72 -9.15 -14.88
C GLN A 245 7.37 -8.85 -15.53
N CYS A 246 6.76 -7.73 -15.13
CA CYS A 246 5.46 -7.31 -15.60
C CYS A 246 5.55 -5.95 -16.30
N HIS A 247 5.11 -5.87 -17.53
CA HIS A 247 5.02 -4.64 -18.29
C HIS A 247 3.83 -3.80 -17.81
N VAL A 248 4.10 -2.57 -17.36
CA VAL A 248 3.09 -1.67 -16.80
C VAL A 248 2.75 -0.58 -17.80
N PHE A 249 1.47 -0.45 -18.10
CA PHE A 249 0.90 0.56 -19.00
C PHE A 249 -0.01 1.50 -18.21
N ASP A 250 0.02 2.78 -18.55
CA ASP A 250 -0.77 3.80 -17.80
C ASP A 250 -2.27 3.80 -18.15
N SER A 251 -2.65 3.15 -19.27
CA SER A 251 -4.05 2.99 -19.72
C SER A 251 -4.19 1.79 -20.65
N LEU A 252 -5.42 1.38 -20.96
CA LEU A 252 -5.71 0.29 -21.88
C LEU A 252 -5.32 0.61 -23.34
N ASP A 253 -5.32 1.86 -23.74
CA ASP A 253 -4.96 2.35 -25.08
C ASP A 253 -3.46 2.67 -25.23
N ALA A 254 -2.67 2.54 -24.16
CA ALA A 254 -1.23 2.79 -24.23
C ALA A 254 -0.51 1.76 -25.10
N SER A 255 0.26 2.22 -26.08
CA SER A 255 1.00 1.37 -27.03
C SER A 255 2.33 0.85 -26.50
N CYS A 256 2.89 1.51 -25.47
CA CYS A 256 4.18 1.16 -24.88
C CYS A 256 4.08 1.13 -23.35
N PRO A 257 4.81 0.21 -22.68
CA PRO A 257 4.89 0.19 -21.24
C PRO A 257 5.64 1.41 -20.71
N THR A 258 5.17 1.99 -19.62
CA THR A 258 5.81 3.13 -18.92
C THR A 258 6.87 2.69 -17.93
N SER A 259 6.79 1.44 -17.45
CA SER A 259 7.80 0.81 -16.60
C SER A 259 7.67 -0.72 -16.67
N THR A 260 8.64 -1.41 -16.10
CA THR A 260 8.60 -2.86 -15.90
C THR A 260 8.80 -3.16 -14.44
N MET A 261 7.74 -3.54 -13.72
CA MET A 261 7.90 -4.02 -12.35
C MET A 261 8.35 -5.49 -12.36
N GLY A 262 9.03 -5.93 -11.30
CA GLY A 262 9.49 -7.32 -11.24
C GLY A 262 10.23 -7.65 -9.95
N LEU A 263 10.58 -8.92 -9.78
CA LEU A 263 11.38 -9.35 -8.64
C LEU A 263 12.87 -9.24 -8.96
N VAL A 264 13.58 -8.58 -8.07
CA VAL A 264 15.05 -8.51 -8.05
C VAL A 264 15.52 -9.02 -6.71
N GLU A 265 16.32 -10.09 -6.71
CA GLU A 265 16.82 -10.73 -5.47
C GLU A 265 15.71 -11.05 -4.46
N GLY A 266 14.55 -11.51 -4.96
CA GLY A 266 13.39 -11.86 -4.14
C GLY A 266 12.54 -10.68 -3.64
N ALA A 267 12.94 -9.43 -3.92
CA ALA A 267 12.17 -8.24 -3.58
C ALA A 267 11.49 -7.64 -4.82
N LEU A 268 10.21 -7.30 -4.70
CA LEU A 268 9.49 -6.65 -5.78
C LEU A 268 9.92 -5.18 -5.90
N VAL A 269 10.30 -4.76 -7.11
CA VAL A 269 10.64 -3.39 -7.48
C VAL A 269 9.63 -2.83 -8.48
N ALA A 270 9.42 -1.51 -8.45
CA ALA A 270 8.44 -0.85 -9.30
C ALA A 270 8.94 -0.61 -10.74
N ASP A 271 10.27 -0.55 -10.91
CA ASP A 271 10.90 -0.43 -12.21
C ASP A 271 12.29 -1.11 -12.19
N VAL A 272 12.37 -2.27 -12.86
CA VAL A 272 13.59 -3.09 -12.93
C VAL A 272 14.74 -2.34 -13.59
N ASN A 273 14.47 -1.57 -14.64
CA ASN A 273 15.50 -0.83 -15.37
C ASN A 273 16.07 0.31 -14.53
N ALA A 274 15.20 1.10 -13.90
CA ALA A 274 15.62 2.16 -12.98
C ALA A 274 16.36 1.57 -11.76
N HIS A 275 15.92 0.40 -11.27
CA HIS A 275 16.61 -0.29 -10.17
C HIS A 275 18.01 -0.75 -10.59
N ALA A 276 18.17 -1.36 -11.76
CA ALA A 276 19.48 -1.78 -12.26
C ALA A 276 20.48 -0.61 -12.35
N ALA A 277 20.00 0.58 -12.77
CA ALA A 277 20.83 1.79 -12.83
C ALA A 277 21.17 2.40 -11.46
N SER A 278 20.40 2.10 -10.41
CA SER A 278 20.58 2.64 -9.06
C SER A 278 20.94 1.60 -7.99
N ARG A 279 21.11 0.33 -8.38
CA ARG A 279 21.33 -0.81 -7.48
C ARG A 279 22.47 -0.62 -6.48
N GLN A 280 23.53 0.06 -6.87
CA GLN A 280 24.68 0.35 -5.99
C GLN A 280 24.32 1.22 -4.77
N PHE A 281 23.14 1.84 -4.77
CA PHE A 281 22.62 2.68 -3.69
C PHE A 281 21.51 2.00 -2.89
N ASP A 282 21.08 0.79 -3.31
CA ASP A 282 20.09 -0.03 -2.60
C ASP A 282 20.81 -0.90 -1.58
N GLY A 283 20.69 -0.55 -0.33
CA GLY A 283 21.41 -1.20 0.76
C GLY A 283 20.71 -1.01 2.10
N SER A 284 21.44 -0.53 3.08
CA SER A 284 20.91 -0.22 4.40
C SER A 284 21.31 1.18 4.83
N SER A 285 20.35 1.99 5.22
CA SER A 285 20.63 3.31 5.80
C SER A 285 21.38 3.15 7.12
N PRO A 286 22.53 3.83 7.31
CA PRO A 286 23.26 3.80 8.58
C PRO A 286 22.55 4.55 9.70
N VAL A 287 21.55 5.36 9.36
CA VAL A 287 20.70 6.11 10.32
C VAL A 287 19.28 5.57 10.25
N GLU A 288 18.68 5.32 11.42
CA GLU A 288 17.33 4.78 11.49
C GLU A 288 16.28 5.86 11.23
N TRP A 289 15.47 5.64 10.19
CA TRP A 289 14.28 6.45 9.95
C TRP A 289 13.26 6.27 11.08
N ARG A 290 12.74 7.37 11.57
CA ARG A 290 11.73 7.39 12.63
C ARG A 290 10.39 7.84 12.08
N GLN A 291 9.31 7.35 12.67
CA GLN A 291 7.95 7.81 12.39
C GLN A 291 7.56 8.88 13.40
N GLY A 292 6.74 9.84 13.00
CA GLY A 292 6.24 10.87 13.90
C GLY A 292 5.28 10.32 14.97
N VAL A 293 4.91 11.18 15.89
CA VAL A 293 4.11 10.81 17.06
C VAL A 293 2.68 10.41 16.69
N LYS A 294 2.18 9.39 17.38
CA LYS A 294 0.82 8.90 17.24
C LYS A 294 0.11 8.96 18.60
N HIS A 295 -1.00 9.67 18.66
CA HIS A 295 -1.83 9.83 19.86
C HIS A 295 -3.29 9.43 19.66
N ASP A 296 -3.79 9.36 18.43
CA ASP A 296 -5.15 9.00 18.00
C ASP A 296 -6.27 9.81 18.69
N LEU A 297 -5.96 11.04 19.14
CA LEU A 297 -6.90 11.96 19.78
C LEU A 297 -6.59 13.41 19.38
N ALA A 298 -6.65 13.71 18.08
CA ALA A 298 -6.28 15.02 17.54
C ALA A 298 -7.14 16.17 18.13
N ALA A 299 -8.41 15.90 18.44
CA ALA A 299 -9.31 16.93 18.95
C ALA A 299 -8.84 17.54 20.27
N ALA A 300 -8.24 16.76 21.17
CA ALA A 300 -7.74 17.21 22.47
C ALA A 300 -6.23 17.46 22.48
N MET A 301 -5.45 16.71 21.69
CA MET A 301 -3.98 16.72 21.76
C MET A 301 -3.31 17.72 20.82
N GLU A 302 -4.00 18.12 19.74
CA GLU A 302 -3.46 19.11 18.80
C GLU A 302 -4.05 20.49 19.08
N LEU A 303 -3.19 21.49 19.18
CA LEU A 303 -3.55 22.83 19.58
C LEU A 303 -3.25 23.84 18.44
N ARG A 304 -3.96 24.96 18.47
CA ARG A 304 -3.69 26.13 17.67
C ARG A 304 -3.62 27.36 18.56
N SER A 305 -2.77 28.31 18.20
CA SER A 305 -2.71 29.61 18.84
C SER A 305 -3.78 30.53 18.26
N ASP A 306 -4.45 31.30 19.10
CA ASP A 306 -5.28 32.43 18.69
C ASP A 306 -4.41 33.70 18.48
N GLU A 307 -5.04 34.82 18.08
CA GLU A 307 -4.37 36.10 17.88
C GLU A 307 -3.71 36.66 19.17
N GLY A 308 -4.15 36.22 20.32
CA GLY A 308 -3.61 36.59 21.64
C GLY A 308 -2.51 35.66 22.15
N GLY A 309 -2.14 34.63 21.38
CA GLY A 309 -1.12 33.63 21.76
C GLY A 309 -1.65 32.52 22.67
N LYS A 310 -2.96 32.46 22.99
CA LYS A 310 -3.55 31.40 23.78
C LYS A 310 -3.75 30.15 22.94
N LEU A 311 -3.45 28.99 23.50
CA LEU A 311 -3.63 27.70 22.85
C LEU A 311 -5.05 27.18 23.03
N HIS A 312 -5.63 26.70 21.94
CA HIS A 312 -6.96 26.09 21.89
C HIS A 312 -6.91 24.73 21.19
N ASN A 313 -7.67 23.78 21.72
CA ASN A 313 -7.89 22.48 21.06
C ASN A 313 -9.05 22.57 20.05
N ALA A 314 -9.29 21.49 19.29
CA ALA A 314 -10.37 21.47 18.32
C ALA A 314 -11.78 21.34 18.93
N LEU A 315 -11.89 21.16 20.26
CA LEU A 315 -13.15 21.17 21.01
C LEU A 315 -13.55 22.60 21.42
N GLY A 316 -12.71 23.61 21.12
CA GLY A 316 -12.94 25.02 21.47
C GLY A 316 -12.51 25.38 22.89
N GLU A 317 -11.78 24.49 23.58
CA GLU A 317 -11.31 24.73 24.94
C GLU A 317 -9.98 25.46 24.94
N ALA A 318 -9.82 26.48 25.79
CA ALA A 318 -8.52 27.08 26.07
C ALA A 318 -7.68 26.10 26.91
N VAL A 319 -6.43 25.87 26.46
CA VAL A 319 -5.54 24.87 27.07
C VAL A 319 -4.39 25.57 27.77
N GLU A 320 -4.34 25.41 29.07
CA GLU A 320 -3.25 25.92 29.93
C GLU A 320 -2.54 24.75 30.59
N VAL A 321 -1.41 24.36 30.02
CA VAL A 321 -0.53 23.29 30.49
C VAL A 321 0.90 23.81 30.57
N GLU A 322 1.80 23.06 31.19
CA GLU A 322 3.20 23.42 31.29
C GLU A 322 3.86 23.44 29.90
N ASP A 323 4.60 24.50 29.59
CA ASP A 323 5.21 24.76 28.24
C ASP A 323 6.16 23.63 27.81
N ASP A 324 6.86 23.00 28.72
CA ASP A 324 7.79 21.88 28.45
C ASP A 324 7.12 20.65 27.82
N TRP A 325 5.78 20.61 27.81
CA TRP A 325 4.99 19.51 27.28
C TRP A 325 4.23 19.86 25.99
N VAL A 326 4.45 21.05 25.44
CA VAL A 326 3.81 21.53 24.21
C VAL A 326 4.89 21.79 23.15
N TYR A 327 4.75 21.19 21.98
CA TYR A 327 5.72 21.25 20.90
C TYR A 327 5.07 21.68 19.60
N PRO A 328 5.77 22.49 18.78
CA PRO A 328 5.35 22.77 17.41
C PRO A 328 5.18 21.46 16.62
N LEU A 329 4.11 21.35 15.82
CA LEU A 329 3.74 20.16 15.08
C LEU A 329 3.63 20.44 13.59
N LEU A 330 4.28 19.62 12.75
CA LEU A 330 4.07 19.54 11.31
C LEU A 330 3.40 18.21 10.95
N LYS A 331 2.38 18.28 10.09
CA LYS A 331 1.76 17.10 9.47
C LYS A 331 2.38 16.80 8.11
N GLY A 332 2.17 15.60 7.60
CA GLY A 332 2.70 15.21 6.29
C GLY A 332 2.34 16.17 5.16
N SER A 333 1.15 16.80 5.20
CA SER A 333 0.76 17.83 4.23
C SER A 333 1.56 19.13 4.35
N ASP A 334 1.97 19.49 5.56
CA ASP A 334 2.74 20.72 5.81
C ASP A 334 4.18 20.53 5.34
N ILE A 335 4.77 19.36 5.64
CA ILE A 335 6.09 18.96 5.14
C ILE A 335 6.11 18.98 3.61
N ASN A 336 5.12 18.34 2.95
CA ASN A 336 5.08 18.29 1.50
C ASN A 336 4.96 19.67 0.83
N LYS A 337 4.36 20.64 1.52
CA LYS A 337 4.18 22.02 1.05
C LYS A 337 5.27 22.99 1.53
N GLY A 338 6.20 22.52 2.39
CA GLY A 338 7.24 23.37 2.98
C GLY A 338 6.68 24.49 3.85
N ARG A 339 5.61 24.23 4.62
CA ARG A 339 4.98 25.22 5.50
C ARG A 339 5.64 25.25 6.86
N PRO A 340 5.72 26.40 7.53
CA PRO A 340 6.13 26.47 8.94
C PRO A 340 5.07 25.81 9.83
N PRO A 341 5.41 25.45 11.09
CA PRO A 341 4.44 24.92 12.04
C PRO A 341 3.45 26.02 12.48
N GLU A 342 2.17 25.75 12.34
CA GLU A 342 1.04 26.57 12.79
C GLU A 342 0.23 25.85 13.86
N ARG A 343 0.66 24.66 14.25
CA ARG A 343 0.02 23.80 15.23
C ARG A 343 1.02 23.39 16.29
N TYR A 344 0.46 22.97 17.40
CA TYR A 344 1.21 22.39 18.51
C TYR A 344 0.62 21.03 18.88
N VAL A 345 1.41 20.20 19.54
CA VAL A 345 0.97 18.92 20.09
C VAL A 345 1.37 18.83 21.56
N ILE A 346 0.44 18.33 22.36
CA ILE A 346 0.73 17.95 23.74
C ILE A 346 1.48 16.61 23.73
N VAL A 347 2.57 16.56 24.50
CA VAL A 347 3.35 15.34 24.72
C VAL A 347 3.10 14.84 26.13
N THR A 348 2.89 13.54 26.32
CA THR A 348 2.58 12.95 27.62
C THR A 348 3.71 12.12 28.21
N GLN A 349 4.78 11.90 27.43
CA GLN A 349 5.96 11.12 27.81
C GLN A 349 7.15 11.49 26.91
N ARG A 350 8.38 11.21 27.33
CA ARG A 350 9.61 11.44 26.57
C ARG A 350 10.12 10.17 25.92
N SER A 351 9.73 9.02 26.44
CA SER A 351 10.01 7.70 25.88
C SER A 351 8.82 6.75 26.09
N LEU A 352 8.80 5.65 25.35
CA LEU A 352 7.77 4.62 25.50
C LEU A 352 7.79 3.92 26.87
N ALA A 353 8.91 4.01 27.60
CA ALA A 353 9.08 3.43 28.91
C ALA A 353 8.56 4.34 30.06
N ASP A 354 8.29 5.62 29.77
CA ASP A 354 7.87 6.56 30.80
C ASP A 354 6.46 6.27 31.27
N GLU A 355 6.28 6.33 32.58
CA GLU A 355 4.98 6.23 33.22
C GLU A 355 4.25 7.58 33.20
N THR A 356 3.19 7.70 32.43
CA THR A 356 2.40 8.93 32.31
C THR A 356 1.79 9.39 33.62
N ARG A 357 1.64 8.50 34.63
CA ARG A 357 1.18 8.84 35.97
C ARG A 357 2.10 9.79 36.72
N SER A 358 3.39 9.85 36.38
CA SER A 358 4.36 10.78 36.97
C SER A 358 4.00 12.23 36.69
N LEU A 359 3.26 12.51 35.59
CA LEU A 359 2.79 13.85 35.22
C LEU A 359 1.97 14.53 36.33
N ARG A 360 1.29 13.76 37.17
CA ARG A 360 0.56 14.33 38.34
C ARG A 360 1.45 15.14 39.26
N TYR A 361 2.77 14.88 39.29
CA TYR A 361 3.74 15.57 40.12
C TYR A 361 4.62 16.53 39.31
N THR A 362 5.00 16.16 38.07
CA THR A 362 5.93 16.93 37.26
C THR A 362 5.24 17.95 36.35
N ALA A 363 3.96 17.74 36.02
CA ALA A 363 3.14 18.62 35.19
C ALA A 363 1.67 18.58 35.61
N PRO A 364 1.33 19.14 36.80
CA PRO A 364 -0.02 19.00 37.39
C PRO A 364 -1.13 19.65 36.56
N LYS A 365 -0.86 20.74 35.83
CA LYS A 365 -1.85 21.33 34.91
C LYS A 365 -2.14 20.39 33.72
N LEU A 366 -1.10 19.86 33.08
CA LEU A 366 -1.24 18.86 32.05
C LEU A 366 -1.98 17.63 32.58
N TRP A 367 -1.63 17.12 33.73
CA TRP A 367 -2.33 15.99 34.34
C TRP A 367 -3.82 16.27 34.53
N GLY A 368 -4.19 17.45 35.06
CA GLY A 368 -5.58 17.87 35.17
C GLY A 368 -6.30 17.88 33.83
N TYR A 369 -5.68 18.46 32.82
CA TYR A 369 -6.22 18.48 31.45
C TYR A 369 -6.43 17.07 30.88
N LEU A 370 -5.46 16.18 31.03
CA LEU A 370 -5.58 14.79 30.55
C LEU A 370 -6.72 14.03 31.25
N GLN A 371 -6.94 14.28 32.54
CA GLN A 371 -8.03 13.67 33.32
C GLN A 371 -9.41 14.10 32.81
N THR A 372 -9.60 15.36 32.37
CA THR A 372 -10.88 15.82 31.78
C THR A 372 -11.22 15.11 30.50
N HIS A 373 -10.20 14.57 29.78
CA HIS A 373 -10.35 13.83 28.52
C HIS A 373 -10.17 12.30 28.66
N ALA A 374 -10.13 11.76 29.88
CA ALA A 374 -9.81 10.35 30.14
C ALA A 374 -10.71 9.36 29.39
N GLU A 375 -12.01 9.65 29.29
CA GLU A 375 -12.96 8.81 28.55
C GLU A 375 -12.65 8.77 27.03
N GLN A 376 -12.25 9.90 26.47
CA GLN A 376 -11.88 9.98 25.05
C GLN A 376 -10.59 9.20 24.77
N PHE A 377 -9.61 9.25 25.69
CA PHE A 377 -8.40 8.42 25.59
C PHE A 377 -8.72 6.93 25.69
N ALA A 378 -9.64 6.53 26.58
CA ALA A 378 -10.07 5.14 26.70
C ALA A 378 -10.82 4.63 25.46
N ALA A 379 -11.53 5.52 24.75
CA ALA A 379 -12.30 5.21 23.54
C ALA A 379 -11.43 5.09 22.26
N ARG A 380 -10.08 5.26 22.33
CA ARG A 380 -9.20 5.10 21.19
C ARG A 380 -9.27 3.68 20.62
N LYS A 381 -9.52 3.57 19.31
CA LYS A 381 -9.83 2.29 18.65
C LYS A 381 -8.60 1.40 18.36
N SER A 382 -7.40 1.99 18.31
CA SER A 382 -6.19 1.25 17.93
C SER A 382 -5.76 0.30 19.05
N SER A 383 -5.52 -0.96 18.69
CA SER A 383 -5.07 -2.02 19.62
C SER A 383 -3.70 -1.73 20.26
N ILE A 384 -2.89 -0.83 19.67
CA ILE A 384 -1.58 -0.46 20.21
C ILE A 384 -1.66 0.16 21.62
N TYR A 385 -2.82 0.73 22.00
CA TYR A 385 -3.05 1.32 23.33
C TYR A 385 -3.53 0.32 24.36
N GLN A 386 -3.90 -0.90 23.94
CA GLN A 386 -4.33 -1.95 24.87
C GLN A 386 -3.16 -2.37 25.76
N ASN A 387 -3.42 -2.50 27.06
CA ASN A 387 -2.42 -2.83 28.08
C ASN A 387 -1.24 -1.84 28.21
N ARG A 388 -1.46 -0.57 27.83
CA ARG A 388 -0.49 0.51 28.04
C ARG A 388 -0.95 1.49 29.11
N ALA A 389 0.00 2.32 29.60
CA ALA A 389 -0.33 3.39 30.53
C ALA A 389 -1.42 4.31 29.94
N ALA A 390 -2.31 4.83 30.80
CA ALA A 390 -3.26 5.84 30.37
C ALA A 390 -2.53 7.03 29.74
N PHE A 391 -3.13 7.64 28.71
CA PHE A 391 -2.56 8.79 27.98
C PHE A 391 -1.28 8.50 27.18
N SER A 392 -0.86 7.23 27.01
CA SER A 392 0.35 6.89 26.26
C SER A 392 0.27 7.32 24.78
N MET A 393 1.45 7.67 24.24
CA MET A 393 1.69 7.99 22.83
C MET A 393 2.64 6.97 22.23
N PHE A 394 2.71 6.90 20.89
CA PHE A 394 3.67 6.09 20.15
C PHE A 394 4.50 6.96 19.20
N GLY A 395 5.57 6.40 18.65
CA GLY A 395 6.50 7.15 17.82
C GLY A 395 7.28 8.20 18.61
N ILE A 396 7.50 7.96 19.89
CA ILE A 396 8.15 8.88 20.81
C ILE A 396 9.39 8.26 21.46
N GLY A 397 10.44 9.05 21.58
CA GLY A 397 11.72 8.69 22.15
C GLY A 397 12.68 9.88 22.10
N PRO A 398 13.92 9.76 22.55
CA PRO A 398 14.91 10.86 22.50
C PRO A 398 15.04 11.47 21.10
N TYR A 399 15.00 10.64 20.06
CA TYR A 399 15.04 11.04 18.65
C TYR A 399 13.93 12.05 18.26
N THR A 400 12.79 12.01 18.93
CA THR A 400 11.66 12.92 18.67
C THR A 400 12.01 14.37 18.97
N PHE A 401 12.90 14.58 19.93
CA PHE A 401 13.33 15.90 20.43
C PHE A 401 14.66 16.38 19.87
N ALA A 402 15.24 15.66 18.90
CA ALA A 402 16.40 16.14 18.15
C ALA A 402 16.13 17.53 17.57
N PRO A 403 17.06 18.49 17.65
CA PRO A 403 16.81 19.88 17.24
C PRO A 403 16.63 20.02 15.72
N TRP A 404 17.33 19.22 14.94
CA TRP A 404 17.27 19.25 13.48
C TRP A 404 16.74 17.92 12.94
N LYS A 405 16.05 17.98 11.81
CA LYS A 405 15.48 16.77 11.19
C LYS A 405 15.43 16.91 9.67
N VAL A 406 15.58 15.79 8.97
CA VAL A 406 15.19 15.66 7.57
C VAL A 406 13.90 14.88 7.52
N ALA A 407 12.81 15.52 7.06
CA ALA A 407 11.48 14.96 7.13
C ALA A 407 10.86 14.73 5.75
N VAL A 408 9.98 13.73 5.65
CA VAL A 408 9.22 13.40 4.45
C VAL A 408 7.81 12.92 4.82
N SER A 409 6.83 13.26 3.98
CA SER A 409 5.47 12.74 4.11
C SER A 409 5.36 11.30 3.60
N GLY A 410 4.73 10.42 4.36
CA GLY A 410 4.41 9.05 3.95
C GLY A 410 3.25 8.94 2.94
N LEU A 411 2.45 10.01 2.79
CA LEU A 411 1.19 9.97 2.04
C LEU A 411 1.30 10.41 0.57
N HIS A 412 2.41 11.07 0.21
CA HIS A 412 2.54 11.68 -1.13
C HIS A 412 3.29 10.76 -2.09
N LYS A 413 2.76 10.65 -3.32
CA LYS A 413 3.32 9.80 -4.39
C LYS A 413 4.74 10.22 -4.82
N THR A 414 5.03 11.52 -4.74
CA THR A 414 6.36 12.05 -4.98
C THR A 414 6.97 12.50 -3.65
N PRO A 415 8.01 11.81 -3.14
CA PRO A 415 8.67 12.20 -1.91
C PRO A 415 9.29 13.60 -2.02
N ARG A 416 8.99 14.47 -1.06
CA ARG A 416 9.64 15.77 -0.90
C ARG A 416 10.26 15.84 0.47
N PHE A 417 11.59 15.86 0.51
CA PHE A 417 12.34 15.95 1.74
C PHE A 417 12.50 17.41 2.15
N GLN A 418 12.39 17.68 3.45
CA GLN A 418 12.50 19.02 4.02
C GLN A 418 13.49 19.02 5.18
N LEU A 419 14.35 20.06 5.23
CA LEU A 419 15.14 20.40 6.39
C LEU A 419 14.26 21.14 7.38
N VAL A 420 14.13 20.62 8.59
CA VAL A 420 13.33 21.20 9.67
C VAL A 420 14.24 21.47 10.87
N GLY A 421 14.43 22.74 11.19
CA GLY A 421 15.10 23.19 12.41
C GLY A 421 14.15 23.48 13.54
N PRO A 422 14.67 23.91 14.70
CA PRO A 422 13.83 24.32 15.83
C PRO A 422 12.99 25.55 15.47
N SER A 423 11.78 25.63 15.99
CA SER A 423 10.90 26.79 15.93
C SER A 423 11.00 27.53 17.27
N GLU A 424 11.45 28.79 17.24
CA GLU A 424 11.67 29.59 18.45
C GLU A 424 12.48 28.86 19.55
N GLY A 425 13.49 28.10 19.12
CA GLY A 425 14.35 27.31 20.00
C GLY A 425 13.77 25.95 20.44
N THR A 426 12.50 25.64 20.10
CA THR A 426 11.82 24.40 20.47
C THR A 426 11.88 23.40 19.30
N PRO A 427 12.23 22.12 19.53
CA PRO A 427 12.21 21.09 18.50
C PRO A 427 10.82 20.91 17.88
N VAL A 428 10.75 20.83 16.55
CA VAL A 428 9.50 20.60 15.83
C VAL A 428 9.22 19.09 15.75
N LEU A 429 8.02 18.67 16.11
CA LEU A 429 7.55 17.30 16.06
C LEU A 429 6.73 17.04 14.77
N PHE A 430 6.55 15.77 14.44
CA PHE A 430 5.76 15.32 13.28
C PHE A 430 4.65 14.37 13.72
N ASP A 431 3.57 14.33 12.94
CA ASP A 431 2.52 13.32 13.10
C ASP A 431 2.92 11.95 12.51
N ASP A 432 2.15 10.90 12.81
CA ASP A 432 2.40 9.52 12.38
C ASP A 432 2.31 9.29 10.85
N THR A 433 1.92 10.31 10.10
CA THR A 433 1.91 10.26 8.62
C THR A 433 3.25 10.63 8.01
N SER A 434 4.22 11.00 8.82
CA SER A 434 5.53 11.51 8.44
C SER A 434 6.66 10.60 8.92
N TYR A 435 7.75 10.59 8.18
CA TYR A 435 9.00 9.94 8.55
C TYR A 435 10.12 10.97 8.60
N PHE A 436 11.11 10.75 9.47
CA PHE A 436 12.23 11.67 9.60
C PHE A 436 13.53 11.00 10.05
N LEU A 437 14.66 11.62 9.70
CA LEU A 437 15.97 11.36 10.25
C LEU A 437 16.25 12.40 11.35
N PRO A 438 16.50 11.99 12.60
CA PRO A 438 16.90 12.93 13.66
C PRO A 438 18.36 13.34 13.46
N CYS A 439 18.68 14.61 13.69
CA CYS A 439 20.01 15.19 13.57
C CYS A 439 20.31 16.11 14.77
N GLU A 440 21.51 16.04 15.27
CA GLU A 440 21.93 16.89 16.39
C GLU A 440 22.37 18.28 15.91
N THR A 441 22.82 18.40 14.68
CA THR A 441 23.36 19.64 14.13
C THR A 441 22.73 20.02 12.77
N ALA A 442 22.74 21.32 12.47
CA ALA A 442 22.27 21.82 11.17
C ALA A 442 23.13 21.29 9.99
N PRO A 443 24.46 21.23 10.08
CA PRO A 443 25.30 20.65 9.01
C PRO A 443 24.96 19.19 8.71
N GLU A 444 24.78 18.37 9.73
CA GLU A 444 24.36 16.97 9.56
C GLU A 444 23.04 16.88 8.79
N ALA A 445 22.02 17.63 9.24
CA ALA A 445 20.71 17.64 8.60
C ALA A 445 20.77 18.15 7.15
N ALA A 446 21.59 19.15 6.86
CA ALA A 446 21.77 19.67 5.50
C ALA A 446 22.48 18.68 4.57
N ILE A 447 23.48 17.94 5.06
CA ILE A 447 24.14 16.87 4.32
C ILE A 447 23.14 15.75 4.02
N LEU A 448 22.39 15.29 5.03
CA LEU A 448 21.37 14.26 4.85
C LEU A 448 20.25 14.69 3.90
N LEU A 449 19.80 15.93 3.97
CA LEU A 449 18.85 16.48 3.00
C LEU A 449 19.41 16.40 1.58
N SER A 450 20.66 16.80 1.38
CA SER A 450 21.30 16.83 0.07
C SER A 450 21.48 15.40 -0.49
N VAL A 451 21.81 14.42 0.35
CA VAL A 451 21.80 13.00 -0.03
C VAL A 451 20.40 12.57 -0.45
N MET A 452 19.37 12.87 0.35
CA MET A 452 18.00 12.43 0.08
C MET A 452 17.34 13.13 -1.12
N THR A 453 17.82 14.31 -1.51
CA THR A 453 17.36 15.05 -2.69
C THR A 453 18.24 14.84 -3.93
N SER A 454 19.31 14.06 -3.84
CA SER A 454 20.20 13.77 -4.95
C SER A 454 19.52 12.98 -6.07
N GLU A 455 20.07 13.06 -7.28
CA GLU A 455 19.61 12.29 -8.43
C GLU A 455 19.67 10.78 -8.16
N ALA A 456 20.73 10.31 -7.50
CA ALA A 456 20.93 8.91 -7.11
C ALA A 456 19.77 8.40 -6.22
N THR A 457 19.43 9.14 -5.16
CA THR A 457 18.30 8.81 -4.28
C THR A 457 16.97 8.87 -5.04
N THR A 458 16.78 9.89 -5.86
CA THR A 458 15.55 10.06 -6.64
C THR A 458 15.33 8.88 -7.59
N LEU A 459 16.37 8.44 -8.29
CA LEU A 459 16.32 7.29 -9.20
C LEU A 459 16.02 5.98 -8.43
N LEU A 460 16.71 5.76 -7.31
CA LEU A 460 16.48 4.59 -6.46
C LEU A 460 15.04 4.57 -5.93
N LEU A 461 14.56 5.66 -5.33
CA LEU A 461 13.20 5.72 -4.80
C LEU A 461 12.15 5.54 -5.90
N LYS A 462 12.37 6.10 -7.10
CA LYS A 462 11.50 5.86 -8.26
C LYS A 462 11.41 4.39 -8.61
N SER A 463 12.52 3.67 -8.52
CA SER A 463 12.56 2.23 -8.83
C SER A 463 11.88 1.35 -7.78
N LEU A 464 11.77 1.81 -6.54
CA LEU A 464 11.23 1.04 -5.41
C LEU A 464 9.79 1.41 -5.04
N LEU A 465 9.33 2.61 -5.41
CA LEU A 465 8.10 3.20 -4.91
C LEU A 465 6.90 2.84 -5.79
N PHE A 466 5.91 2.21 -5.19
CA PHE A 466 4.61 1.98 -5.81
C PHE A 466 3.66 3.12 -5.45
N ALA A 467 3.48 4.05 -6.39
CA ALA A 467 2.70 5.29 -6.21
C ALA A 467 1.19 5.09 -6.00
N ASP A 468 0.71 3.88 -6.22
CA ASP A 468 -0.69 3.46 -6.12
C ASP A 468 -1.05 2.88 -4.73
N THR A 469 -0.18 3.02 -3.75
CA THR A 469 -0.46 2.65 -2.37
C THR A 469 -0.91 3.85 -1.53
N LYS A 470 -1.74 3.61 -0.52
CA LYS A 470 -2.23 4.67 0.39
C LYS A 470 -1.09 5.40 1.12
N ARG A 471 -0.01 4.68 1.43
CA ARG A 471 1.23 5.22 2.01
C ARG A 471 2.41 4.76 1.17
N PRO A 472 2.70 5.43 0.05
CA PRO A 472 3.74 4.99 -0.88
C PRO A 472 5.15 5.09 -0.29
N VAL A 473 5.41 6.07 0.55
CA VAL A 473 6.67 6.21 1.28
C VAL A 473 6.53 5.55 2.65
N THR A 474 7.35 4.53 2.92
CA THR A 474 7.35 3.79 4.19
C THR A 474 8.73 3.79 4.82
N LYS A 475 8.80 3.56 6.14
CA LYS A 475 10.09 3.39 6.85
C LYS A 475 10.95 2.31 6.17
N LYS A 476 10.35 1.16 5.83
CA LYS A 476 11.06 0.04 5.19
C LYS A 476 11.69 0.45 3.84
N LEU A 477 10.98 1.23 3.03
CA LEU A 477 11.49 1.74 1.77
C LEU A 477 12.64 2.72 1.99
N LEU A 478 12.47 3.69 2.89
CA LEU A 478 13.49 4.70 3.18
C LEU A 478 14.77 4.08 3.78
N GLN A 479 14.63 3.01 4.57
CA GLN A 479 15.75 2.31 5.20
C GLN A 479 16.65 1.58 4.18
N ARG A 480 16.18 1.35 2.94
CA ARG A 480 16.96 0.76 1.84
C ARG A 480 17.94 1.76 1.19
N VAL A 481 17.82 3.05 1.46
CA VAL A 481 18.72 4.05 0.87
C VAL A 481 20.08 4.01 1.59
N ASP A 482 21.13 3.56 0.90
CA ASP A 482 22.49 3.59 1.41
C ASP A 482 23.05 5.03 1.34
N LEU A 483 22.85 5.76 2.43
CA LEU A 483 23.29 7.17 2.54
C LEU A 483 24.80 7.32 2.37
N ALA A 484 25.57 6.34 2.85
CA ALA A 484 27.03 6.40 2.77
C ALA A 484 27.53 6.17 1.34
N ALA A 485 26.95 5.22 0.60
CA ALA A 485 27.28 4.97 -0.80
C ALA A 485 26.97 6.20 -1.66
N ILE A 486 25.80 6.82 -1.47
CA ILE A 486 25.40 8.02 -2.23
C ILE A 486 26.32 9.20 -1.90
N LEU A 487 26.63 9.41 -0.61
CA LEU A 487 27.52 10.49 -0.16
C LEU A 487 28.92 10.34 -0.77
N ARG A 488 29.49 9.12 -0.78
CA ARG A 488 30.79 8.86 -1.42
C ARG A 488 30.75 9.05 -2.93
N HIS A 489 29.64 8.65 -3.57
CA HIS A 489 29.47 8.73 -5.02
C HIS A 489 29.49 10.16 -5.56
N ASN A 490 28.84 11.10 -4.84
CA ASN A 490 28.75 12.51 -5.29
C ASN A 490 29.09 13.50 -4.15
N ARG A 491 30.19 13.29 -3.47
CA ARG A 491 30.62 14.09 -2.32
C ARG A 491 30.60 15.60 -2.60
N ALA A 492 31.25 16.05 -3.68
CA ALA A 492 31.35 17.47 -3.99
C ALA A 492 29.99 18.14 -4.29
N GLY A 493 29.11 17.43 -5.00
CA GLY A 493 27.74 17.91 -5.26
C GLY A 493 26.95 18.05 -3.96
N ILE A 494 27.01 17.04 -3.09
CA ILE A 494 26.31 17.02 -1.80
C ILE A 494 26.84 18.12 -0.87
N GLU A 495 28.16 18.35 -0.79
CA GLU A 495 28.77 19.45 0.00
C GLU A 495 28.28 20.84 -0.47
N LYS A 496 28.18 21.03 -1.81
CA LYS A 496 27.67 22.26 -2.41
C LYS A 496 26.17 22.47 -2.05
N ASP A 497 25.36 21.44 -2.22
CA ASP A 497 23.92 21.52 -1.98
C ASP A 497 23.59 21.66 -0.48
N ALA A 498 24.36 21.01 0.40
CA ALA A 498 24.28 21.16 1.85
C ALA A 498 24.56 22.60 2.28
N ARG A 499 25.56 23.23 1.69
CA ARG A 499 25.84 24.65 1.93
C ARG A 499 24.66 25.53 1.55
N ALA A 500 24.11 25.33 0.35
CA ALA A 500 22.94 26.08 -0.11
C ALA A 500 21.70 25.84 0.76
N ALA A 501 21.55 24.63 1.32
CA ALA A 501 20.48 24.32 2.26
C ALA A 501 20.66 25.04 3.60
N LEU A 502 21.87 25.11 4.13
CA LEU A 502 22.20 25.85 5.35
C LEU A 502 21.97 27.35 5.20
N ASP A 503 22.38 27.93 4.08
CA ASP A 503 22.17 29.36 3.81
C ASP A 503 20.67 29.73 3.86
N LYS A 504 19.79 28.85 3.38
CA LYS A 504 18.31 29.06 3.41
C LYS A 504 17.72 29.08 4.83
N VAL A 505 18.39 28.44 5.79
CA VAL A 505 17.93 28.42 7.19
C VAL A 505 18.78 29.37 8.07
N GLY A 506 19.52 30.30 7.46
CA GLY A 506 20.29 31.31 8.15
C GLY A 506 21.56 30.77 8.85
N GLN A 507 22.02 29.59 8.46
CA GLN A 507 23.26 28.97 8.99
C GLN A 507 24.36 29.09 7.92
N HIS A 508 25.36 29.93 8.18
CA HIS A 508 26.43 30.19 7.21
C HIS A 508 27.71 29.44 7.62
N LEU A 509 28.06 28.41 6.86
CA LEU A 509 29.30 27.66 7.06
C LEU A 509 30.20 27.74 5.82
N ASN A 510 31.51 27.76 6.04
CA ASN A 510 32.48 27.66 4.97
C ASN A 510 32.60 26.22 4.44
N ALA A 511 33.20 26.07 3.27
CA ALA A 511 33.37 24.77 2.63
C ALA A 511 34.16 23.76 3.48
N ALA A 512 35.18 24.21 4.21
CA ALA A 512 36.00 23.34 5.05
C ALA A 512 35.22 22.76 6.23
N ALA A 513 34.32 23.54 6.84
CA ALA A 513 33.48 23.07 7.93
C ALA A 513 32.45 22.00 7.45
N ILE A 514 31.91 22.18 6.24
CA ILE A 514 30.98 21.18 5.65
C ILE A 514 31.75 19.91 5.29
N ALA A 515 32.92 20.02 4.65
CA ALA A 515 33.78 18.87 4.33
C ALA A 515 34.17 18.09 5.58
N HIS A 516 34.50 18.78 6.69
CA HIS A 516 34.75 18.14 7.98
C HIS A 516 33.53 17.39 8.53
N ALA A 517 32.35 17.99 8.46
CA ALA A 517 31.10 17.32 8.88
C ALA A 517 30.78 16.07 8.03
N VAL A 518 31.09 16.11 6.71
CA VAL A 518 30.98 14.94 5.82
C VAL A 518 31.94 13.84 6.27
N ASP A 519 33.20 14.16 6.57
CA ASP A 519 34.18 13.19 7.04
C ASP A 519 33.76 12.55 8.37
N GLN A 520 33.27 13.35 9.32
CA GLN A 520 32.74 12.84 10.58
C GLN A 520 31.57 11.85 10.38
N LEU A 521 30.61 12.19 9.52
CA LEU A 521 29.48 11.29 9.21
C LEU A 521 29.95 9.98 8.58
N LEU A 522 30.85 10.04 7.59
CA LEU A 522 31.38 8.85 6.94
C LEU A 522 32.18 7.96 7.90
N GLN A 523 32.94 8.55 8.82
CA GLN A 523 33.64 7.81 9.87
C GLN A 523 32.65 7.13 10.83
N GLN A 524 31.69 7.87 11.35
CA GLN A 524 30.65 7.34 12.24
C GLN A 524 29.86 6.19 11.59
N TRP A 525 29.52 6.30 10.32
CA TRP A 525 28.78 5.26 9.60
C TRP A 525 29.66 4.05 9.25
N GLY A 526 30.97 4.23 9.05
CA GLY A 526 31.94 3.14 8.87
C GLY A 526 32.07 2.31 10.15
N GLU A 527 32.23 2.96 11.28
CA GLU A 527 32.33 2.30 12.59
C GLU A 527 31.03 1.54 12.97
N ALA A 528 29.86 2.07 12.59
CA ALA A 528 28.57 1.41 12.83
C ALA A 528 28.39 0.15 11.94
N HIS A 529 29.02 0.09 10.78
CA HIS A 529 28.94 -1.06 9.88
C HIS A 529 29.83 -2.22 10.35
N ASP A 530 30.94 -1.92 11.03
CA ASP A 530 31.89 -2.90 11.59
C ASP A 530 31.44 -3.44 12.97
N ALA A 531 30.48 -2.80 13.62
CA ALA A 531 29.90 -3.30 14.88
C ALA A 531 28.94 -4.48 14.59
N PRO A 532 29.14 -5.66 15.25
CA PRO A 532 28.25 -6.79 15.04
C PRO A 532 26.82 -6.39 15.40
N SER A 533 25.91 -6.49 14.44
CA SER A 533 24.50 -6.17 14.63
C SER A 533 23.91 -7.09 15.71
N LEU A 534 23.55 -6.53 16.86
CA LEU A 534 22.85 -7.24 17.94
C LEU A 534 21.52 -7.88 17.49
N PHE A 535 20.98 -7.48 16.34
CA PHE A 535 19.76 -8.04 15.76
C PHE A 535 19.99 -9.37 15.02
N ASN A 536 21.19 -9.68 14.55
CA ASN A 536 21.50 -10.98 13.95
C ASN A 536 21.67 -12.13 14.96
N VAL A 537 21.72 -11.84 16.26
CA VAL A 537 21.87 -12.85 17.31
C VAL A 537 20.52 -13.38 17.82
N ILE A 538 19.42 -12.64 17.61
CA ILE A 538 18.11 -13.02 18.13
C ILE A 538 17.36 -13.96 17.17
N ASP A 539 17.62 -13.90 15.86
CA ASP A 539 16.93 -14.77 14.87
C ASP A 539 17.49 -16.21 14.78
N LEU A 540 18.64 -16.50 15.40
CA LEU A 540 19.23 -17.85 15.41
C LEU A 540 18.85 -18.67 16.66
N ALA A 541 18.18 -18.09 17.65
CA ALA A 541 17.83 -18.75 18.91
C ALA A 541 16.40 -19.32 18.98
N THR A 542 15.58 -19.21 17.93
CA THR A 542 14.17 -19.64 17.94
C THR A 542 13.82 -20.81 17.04
N HIS A 543 14.80 -21.59 16.57
CA HIS A 543 14.55 -22.86 15.85
C HIS A 543 15.24 -24.04 16.55
N GLU A 544 14.71 -24.45 17.70
CA GLU A 544 14.80 -25.85 18.13
C GLU A 544 13.44 -26.54 17.92
N PRO A 545 13.38 -27.69 17.27
CA PRO A 545 12.11 -28.42 17.09
C PRO A 545 11.74 -29.12 18.41
N ALA A 546 10.56 -28.79 18.93
CA ALA A 546 9.97 -29.53 20.04
C ALA A 546 9.82 -31.01 19.66
N SER A 547 10.55 -31.86 20.32
CA SER A 547 10.41 -33.32 20.28
C SER A 547 9.08 -33.76 20.92
N VAL A 548 8.37 -34.60 20.19
CA VAL A 548 7.16 -35.31 20.58
C VAL A 548 7.44 -36.23 21.79
N HIS A 549 6.57 -36.09 22.79
CA HIS A 549 6.08 -37.25 23.59
C HIS A 549 4.58 -37.09 23.80
#